data_6da9db9248691855191fbd5e65f1ce8b
#
_entry.id   6da9db9248691855191fbd5e65f1ce8b
#
_cell.length_a   1.000
_cell.length_b   1.000
_cell.length_c   1.000
_cell.angle_alpha   90.00
_cell.angle_beta   90.00
_cell.angle_gamma   90.00
#
_symmetry.space_group_name_H-M   'P 1'
#
loop_
_entity.id
_entity.type
_entity.pdbx_description
1 polymer ?
#
loop_
_entity_poly.entity_id
_entity_poly.type
_entity_poly.pdbx_seq_one_letter_code
_entity_poly.pdbx_strand_id
1 'polypeptide(L)'
;MTESAAPQDGYRVVDTSETAAGLSTIGKERFVPVDRVPDGRGLARLWEADGVLFGPAPDSSVESPLFPAAAGVRFWTVTVPPEAPGTQPPAEFHSTNTLDVGIVLSGRIVLEMEDGTSTELSAGQAFAQQGTPHNWRNLHTEDAVIAVVMMGWDR
;
A
#
# COMPACT_ATOMS: atom_id res chain seq x y z
N MET A 1 -2.99 26.61 10.76
CA MET A 1 -3.52 25.45 11.50
C MET A 1 -4.08 24.53 10.43
N THR A 2 -3.29 23.56 9.98
CA THR A 2 -3.76 22.51 9.08
C THR A 2 -4.51 21.50 9.94
N GLU A 3 -5.81 21.41 9.73
CA GLU A 3 -6.67 20.40 10.33
C GLU A 3 -6.11 19.02 9.95
N SER A 4 -5.63 18.27 10.92
CA SER A 4 -5.23 16.88 10.73
C SER A 4 -6.50 16.14 10.29
N ALA A 5 -6.52 15.65 9.06
CA ALA A 5 -7.61 14.82 8.60
C ALA A 5 -7.73 13.62 9.54
N ALA A 6 -8.93 13.39 10.09
CA ALA A 6 -9.20 12.19 10.86
C ALA A 6 -8.79 10.94 10.06
N PRO A 7 -8.32 9.87 10.73
CA PRO A 7 -7.94 8.65 10.01
C PRO A 7 -9.14 8.20 9.18
N GLN A 8 -8.93 8.06 7.87
CA GLN A 8 -9.97 7.63 6.96
C GLN A 8 -10.39 6.20 7.33
N ASP A 9 -11.68 5.99 7.61
CA ASP A 9 -12.22 4.66 7.89
C ASP A 9 -12.29 3.77 6.64
N GLY A 10 -12.00 4.34 5.46
CA GLY A 10 -11.97 3.63 4.20
C GLY A 10 -11.85 4.56 2.98
N TYR A 11 -11.89 3.96 1.81
CA TYR A 11 -11.70 4.61 0.52
C TYR A 11 -12.84 4.29 -0.44
N ARG A 12 -13.35 5.32 -1.15
CA ARG A 12 -14.19 5.11 -2.33
C ARG A 12 -13.29 4.75 -3.51
N VAL A 13 -13.56 3.61 -4.13
CA VAL A 13 -12.85 3.14 -5.33
C VAL A 13 -13.82 3.08 -6.48
N VAL A 14 -13.42 3.60 -7.62
CA VAL A 14 -14.17 3.62 -8.86
C VAL A 14 -13.39 2.82 -9.89
N ASP A 15 -13.98 1.72 -10.37
CA ASP A 15 -13.43 0.92 -11.44
C ASP A 15 -14.07 1.38 -12.77
N THR A 16 -13.29 1.40 -13.83
CA THR A 16 -13.79 1.64 -15.19
C THR A 16 -13.98 0.32 -15.93
N SER A 17 -14.87 0.29 -16.89
CA SER A 17 -15.13 -0.88 -17.74
C SER A 17 -15.56 -0.46 -19.15
N GLU A 18 -15.85 -1.43 -19.99
CA GLU A 18 -16.45 -1.23 -21.29
C GLU A 18 -17.89 -1.75 -21.30
N THR A 19 -18.76 -1.06 -22.00
CA THR A 19 -20.12 -1.54 -22.31
C THR A 19 -20.05 -2.64 -23.37
N ALA A 20 -21.17 -3.35 -23.60
CA ALA A 20 -21.26 -4.32 -24.68
C ALA A 20 -21.05 -3.72 -26.09
N ALA A 21 -21.15 -2.39 -26.22
CA ALA A 21 -20.86 -1.66 -27.45
C ALA A 21 -19.42 -1.19 -27.58
N GLY A 22 -18.53 -1.54 -26.61
CA GLY A 22 -17.14 -1.13 -26.59
C GLY A 22 -16.91 0.32 -26.16
N LEU A 23 -17.91 0.96 -25.55
CA LEU A 23 -17.75 2.32 -25.01
C LEU A 23 -17.25 2.27 -23.57
N SER A 24 -16.33 3.13 -23.22
CA SER A 24 -15.86 3.29 -21.84
C SER A 24 -16.99 3.74 -20.92
N THR A 25 -17.04 3.20 -19.71
CA THR A 25 -18.04 3.53 -18.71
C THR A 25 -17.47 3.41 -17.29
N ILE A 26 -18.16 3.99 -16.31
CA ILE A 26 -17.94 3.65 -14.90
C ILE A 26 -18.54 2.26 -14.68
N GLY A 27 -17.67 1.31 -14.34
CA GLY A 27 -18.09 -0.09 -14.14
C GLY A 27 -18.67 -0.30 -12.75
N LYS A 28 -17.86 -0.17 -11.72
CA LYS A 28 -18.23 -0.44 -10.32
C LYS A 28 -17.69 0.65 -9.40
N GLU A 29 -18.53 1.04 -8.45
CA GLU A 29 -18.11 1.84 -7.31
C GLU A 29 -18.22 1.01 -6.04
N ARG A 30 -17.21 1.12 -5.17
CA ARG A 30 -17.18 0.40 -3.89
C ARG A 30 -16.51 1.23 -2.81
N PHE A 31 -16.86 0.96 -1.56
CA PHE A 31 -16.18 1.46 -0.39
C PHE A 31 -15.30 0.34 0.19
N VAL A 32 -14.02 0.62 0.36
CA VAL A 32 -13.04 -0.31 0.92
C VAL A 32 -12.69 0.18 2.34
N PRO A 33 -13.08 -0.56 3.39
CA PRO A 33 -12.74 -0.19 4.76
C PRO A 33 -11.24 -0.37 5.02
N VAL A 34 -10.73 0.30 6.04
CA VAL A 34 -9.39 0.06 6.58
C VAL A 34 -9.47 -1.00 7.67
N ASP A 35 -8.87 -2.16 7.42
CA ASP A 35 -8.73 -3.22 8.41
C ASP A 35 -7.55 -2.94 9.33
N ARG A 36 -7.78 -2.93 10.65
CA ARG A 36 -6.74 -2.74 11.66
C ARG A 36 -6.15 -4.07 12.08
N VAL A 37 -4.83 -4.19 11.97
CA VAL A 37 -4.09 -5.37 12.45
C VAL A 37 -3.54 -5.15 13.87
N PRO A 38 -3.17 -6.23 14.61
CA PRO A 38 -2.81 -6.12 16.04
C PRO A 38 -1.64 -5.19 16.36
N ASP A 39 -0.74 -4.93 15.42
CA ASP A 39 0.41 -4.02 15.59
C ASP A 39 0.07 -2.53 15.34
N GLY A 40 -1.23 -2.23 15.14
CA GLY A 40 -1.74 -0.88 14.92
C GLY A 40 -1.74 -0.41 13.47
N ARG A 41 -1.14 -1.17 12.53
CA ARG A 41 -1.21 -0.83 11.10
C ARG A 41 -2.64 -0.96 10.59
N GLY A 42 -3.01 -0.07 9.64
CA GLY A 42 -4.25 -0.15 8.88
C GLY A 42 -3.95 -0.62 7.45
N LEU A 43 -4.73 -1.56 6.94
CA LEU A 43 -4.62 -2.09 5.59
C LEU A 43 -5.93 -1.89 4.83
N ALA A 44 -5.84 -1.40 3.60
CA ALA A 44 -6.99 -1.33 2.69
C ALA A 44 -6.55 -1.82 1.31
N ARG A 45 -7.14 -2.93 0.85
CA ARG A 45 -6.87 -3.49 -0.48
C ARG A 45 -7.75 -2.80 -1.50
N LEU A 46 -7.24 -1.76 -2.15
CA LEU A 46 -8.02 -0.94 -3.06
C LEU A 46 -8.32 -1.64 -4.39
N TRP A 47 -7.38 -2.46 -4.87
CA TRP A 47 -7.53 -3.22 -6.12
C TRP A 47 -6.58 -4.40 -6.13
N GLU A 48 -6.92 -5.46 -6.88
CA GLU A 48 -6.06 -6.63 -7.06
C GLU A 48 -6.36 -7.34 -8.38
N ALA A 49 -5.37 -8.05 -8.91
CA ALA A 49 -5.49 -9.01 -9.99
C ALA A 49 -4.42 -10.09 -9.87
N ASP A 50 -4.78 -11.34 -10.13
CA ASP A 50 -3.85 -12.47 -10.17
C ASP A 50 -3.71 -12.96 -11.62
N GLY A 51 -2.86 -12.28 -12.40
CA GLY A 51 -2.60 -12.65 -13.80
C GLY A 51 -2.72 -11.47 -14.75
N VAL A 52 -3.28 -11.69 -15.93
CA VAL A 52 -3.36 -10.70 -17.01
C VAL A 52 -4.07 -9.44 -16.51
N LEU A 53 -3.39 -8.30 -16.61
CA LEU A 53 -3.84 -7.00 -16.11
C LEU A 53 -5.09 -6.43 -16.83
N PHE A 54 -5.57 -7.11 -17.87
CA PHE A 54 -6.70 -6.69 -18.70
C PHE A 54 -7.82 -7.72 -18.62
N GLY A 55 -8.86 -7.39 -17.88
CA GLY A 55 -10.04 -8.24 -17.69
C GLY A 55 -11.00 -7.65 -16.67
N PRO A 56 -12.16 -8.28 -16.43
CA PRO A 56 -13.06 -7.84 -15.39
C PRO A 56 -12.36 -7.88 -14.04
N ALA A 57 -12.62 -6.88 -13.19
CA ALA A 57 -12.07 -6.82 -11.84
C ALA A 57 -12.42 -8.12 -11.09
N PRO A 58 -11.47 -8.72 -10.36
CA PRO A 58 -11.72 -9.92 -9.58
C PRO A 58 -12.79 -9.67 -8.51
N ASP A 59 -13.48 -10.72 -8.11
CA ASP A 59 -14.41 -10.65 -7.00
C ASP A 59 -13.65 -10.44 -5.70
N SER A 60 -13.75 -9.23 -5.15
CA SER A 60 -13.07 -8.85 -3.90
C SER A 60 -13.62 -9.57 -2.65
N SER A 61 -14.63 -10.43 -2.79
CA SER A 61 -15.14 -11.28 -1.69
C SER A 61 -14.29 -12.52 -1.43
N VAL A 62 -13.32 -12.84 -2.31
CA VAL A 62 -12.43 -13.98 -2.16
C VAL A 62 -11.21 -13.59 -1.35
N GLU A 63 -10.92 -14.34 -0.28
CA GLU A 63 -9.65 -14.20 0.45
C GLU A 63 -8.49 -14.44 -0.52
N SER A 64 -7.62 -13.44 -0.66
CA SER A 64 -6.42 -13.58 -1.47
C SER A 64 -5.16 -13.24 -0.65
N PRO A 65 -4.00 -13.82 -0.99
CA PRO A 65 -2.75 -13.55 -0.28
C PRO A 65 -2.42 -12.05 -0.21
N LEU A 66 -1.75 -11.64 0.86
CA LEU A 66 -1.31 -10.25 1.08
C LEU A 66 -0.44 -9.77 -0.09
N PHE A 67 0.48 -10.62 -0.55
CA PHE A 67 1.39 -10.33 -1.65
C PHE A 67 0.92 -11.00 -2.94
N PRO A 68 1.07 -10.34 -4.11
CA PRO A 68 0.67 -10.91 -5.39
C PRO A 68 1.60 -12.07 -5.79
N ALA A 69 1.03 -13.07 -6.46
CA ALA A 69 1.80 -14.04 -7.22
C ALA A 69 2.47 -13.37 -8.43
N ALA A 70 3.35 -14.09 -9.12
CA ALA A 70 3.93 -13.64 -10.39
C ALA A 70 2.85 -13.16 -11.37
N ALA A 71 3.09 -12.03 -12.02
CA ALA A 71 2.16 -11.30 -12.89
C ALA A 71 0.88 -10.80 -12.19
N GLY A 72 0.73 -10.99 -10.88
CA GLY A 72 -0.35 -10.39 -10.10
C GLY A 72 -0.04 -8.97 -9.65
N VAL A 73 -1.09 -8.23 -9.28
CA VAL A 73 -0.98 -6.85 -8.79
C VAL A 73 -1.83 -6.69 -7.53
N ARG A 74 -1.33 -5.91 -6.59
CA ARG A 74 -2.09 -5.43 -5.42
C ARG A 74 -1.95 -3.92 -5.33
N PHE A 75 -3.03 -3.24 -4.97
CA PHE A 75 -3.01 -1.83 -4.63
C PHE A 75 -3.51 -1.64 -3.20
N TRP A 76 -2.62 -1.16 -2.34
CA TRP A 76 -2.85 -0.99 -0.92
C TRP A 76 -2.76 0.46 -0.50
N THR A 77 -3.44 0.79 0.59
CA THR A 77 -2.97 1.83 1.50
C THR A 77 -2.50 1.15 2.78
N VAL A 78 -1.36 1.60 3.29
CA VAL A 78 -0.77 1.11 4.54
C VAL A 78 -0.64 2.29 5.49
N THR A 79 -1.20 2.14 6.70
CA THR A 79 -0.99 3.10 7.79
C THR A 79 0.08 2.53 8.72
N VAL A 80 1.14 3.29 8.92
CA VAL A 80 2.24 2.93 9.82
C VAL A 80 2.17 3.86 11.03
N PRO A 81 1.81 3.33 12.22
CA PRO A 81 1.74 4.13 13.44
C PRO A 81 3.15 4.55 13.90
N PRO A 82 3.25 5.60 14.75
CA PRO A 82 4.49 5.96 15.41
C PRO A 82 5.09 4.80 16.20
N GLU A 83 6.40 4.69 16.17
CA GLU A 83 7.10 3.83 17.14
C GLU A 83 6.91 4.36 18.56
N ALA A 84 6.82 3.47 19.54
CA ALA A 84 6.65 3.88 20.93
C ALA A 84 7.87 4.72 21.39
N PRO A 85 7.65 5.85 22.07
CA PRO A 85 8.75 6.70 22.54
C PRO A 85 9.76 5.93 23.39
N GLY A 86 11.05 6.10 23.08
CA GLY A 86 12.14 5.43 23.80
C GLY A 86 12.32 3.95 23.46
N THR A 87 11.53 3.41 22.52
CA THR A 87 11.79 2.09 21.94
C THR A 87 12.64 2.26 20.69
N GLN A 88 13.55 1.34 20.49
CA GLN A 88 14.27 1.19 19.26
C GLN A 88 14.16 -0.29 18.88
N PRO A 89 13.01 -0.71 18.32
CA PRO A 89 12.84 -2.09 17.92
C PRO A 89 13.94 -2.47 16.93
N PRO A 90 14.42 -3.72 16.98
CA PRO A 90 15.38 -4.18 15.98
C PRO A 90 14.78 -4.00 14.59
N ALA A 91 15.62 -3.59 13.64
CA ALA A 91 15.20 -3.48 12.24
C ALA A 91 14.76 -4.86 11.73
N GLU A 92 13.50 -4.95 11.30
CA GLU A 92 12.93 -6.17 10.71
C GLU A 92 13.03 -6.07 9.18
N PHE A 93 14.24 -6.29 8.66
CA PHE A 93 14.42 -6.31 7.21
C PHE A 93 13.67 -7.48 6.59
N HIS A 94 12.86 -7.16 5.60
CA HIS A 94 12.14 -8.15 4.81
C HIS A 94 12.23 -7.81 3.33
N SER A 95 12.01 -8.81 2.48
CA SER A 95 11.90 -8.64 1.03
C SER A 95 10.72 -9.43 0.49
N THR A 96 10.20 -8.98 -0.63
CA THR A 96 9.12 -9.63 -1.37
C THR A 96 9.54 -9.83 -2.82
N ASN A 97 8.94 -10.83 -3.49
CA ASN A 97 9.14 -11.01 -4.93
C ASN A 97 8.22 -10.06 -5.70
N THR A 98 8.35 -8.75 -5.41
CA THR A 98 7.54 -7.70 -6.01
C THR A 98 8.37 -6.48 -6.39
N LEU A 99 7.92 -5.77 -7.40
CA LEU A 99 8.24 -4.36 -7.59
C LEU A 99 7.13 -3.55 -6.94
N ASP A 100 7.48 -2.71 -5.97
CA ASP A 100 6.56 -1.86 -5.25
C ASP A 100 6.78 -0.41 -5.66
N VAL A 101 5.75 0.23 -6.17
CA VAL A 101 5.77 1.67 -6.44
C VAL A 101 4.71 2.36 -5.60
N GLY A 102 5.08 3.42 -4.93
CA GLY A 102 4.16 4.06 -4.00
C GLY A 102 4.43 5.54 -3.78
N ILE A 103 3.51 6.14 -3.04
CA ILE A 103 3.56 7.55 -2.66
C ILE A 103 3.09 7.71 -1.21
N VAL A 104 3.74 8.58 -0.46
CA VAL A 104 3.28 8.98 0.87
C VAL A 104 2.08 9.91 0.72
N LEU A 105 0.94 9.54 1.29
CA LEU A 105 -0.28 10.33 1.27
C LEU A 105 -0.34 11.35 2.42
N SER A 106 0.13 10.94 3.61
CA SER A 106 0.19 11.81 4.78
C SER A 106 1.27 11.35 5.75
N GLY A 107 1.71 12.24 6.63
CA GLY A 107 2.78 11.98 7.58
C GLY A 107 4.16 11.90 6.93
N ARG A 108 5.09 11.23 7.62
CA ARG A 108 6.47 10.99 7.19
C ARG A 108 6.88 9.59 7.57
N ILE A 109 7.71 8.95 6.74
CA ILE A 109 8.19 7.59 6.98
C ILE A 109 9.65 7.46 6.56
N VAL A 110 10.42 6.67 7.28
CA VAL A 110 11.83 6.38 6.98
C VAL A 110 11.92 5.01 6.31
N LEU A 111 12.58 4.96 5.16
CA LEU A 111 13.00 3.73 4.49
C LEU A 111 14.45 3.47 4.85
N GLU A 112 14.72 2.31 5.45
CA GLU A 112 16.06 1.84 5.81
C GLU A 112 16.47 0.65 4.94
N MET A 113 17.75 0.60 4.56
CA MET A 113 18.35 -0.48 3.79
C MET A 113 19.38 -1.24 4.61
N GLU A 114 19.68 -2.49 4.25
CA GLU A 114 20.62 -3.36 4.99
C GLU A 114 22.05 -2.81 5.08
N ASP A 115 22.47 -1.98 4.13
CA ASP A 115 23.80 -1.35 4.12
C ASP A 115 23.91 -0.16 5.10
N GLY A 116 22.85 0.11 5.86
CA GLY A 116 22.75 1.21 6.83
C GLY A 116 22.36 2.55 6.21
N THR A 117 22.14 2.62 4.90
CA THR A 117 21.57 3.82 4.30
C THR A 117 20.08 3.95 4.61
N SER A 118 19.61 5.18 4.74
CA SER A 118 18.19 5.46 4.97
C SER A 118 17.78 6.77 4.33
N THR A 119 16.50 6.91 4.08
CA THR A 119 15.90 8.15 3.59
C THR A 119 14.54 8.39 4.21
N GLU A 120 14.24 9.64 4.52
CA GLU A 120 12.90 10.04 4.95
C GLU A 120 12.07 10.47 3.75
N LEU A 121 10.83 10.00 3.70
CA LEU A 121 9.83 10.39 2.72
C LEU A 121 8.66 11.09 3.41
N SER A 122 8.26 12.23 2.85
CA SER A 122 7.13 13.04 3.30
C SER A 122 5.96 12.96 2.32
N ALA A 123 4.79 13.43 2.74
CA ALA A 123 3.60 13.49 1.90
C ALA A 123 3.89 14.07 0.51
N GLY A 124 3.44 13.39 -0.55
CA GLY A 124 3.67 13.72 -1.95
C GLY A 124 4.99 13.16 -2.53
N GLN A 125 5.88 12.57 -1.72
CA GLN A 125 7.10 11.92 -2.23
C GLN A 125 6.85 10.45 -2.56
N ALA A 126 7.44 9.99 -3.65
CA ALA A 126 7.27 8.65 -4.18
C ALA A 126 8.51 7.78 -3.99
N PHE A 127 8.31 6.46 -4.06
CA PHE A 127 9.37 5.47 -4.02
C PHE A 127 9.15 4.35 -5.05
N ALA A 128 10.24 3.68 -5.42
CA ALA A 128 10.22 2.42 -6.15
C ALA A 128 11.14 1.44 -5.42
N GLN A 129 10.57 0.40 -4.85
CA GLN A 129 11.25 -0.64 -4.08
C GLN A 129 11.27 -1.93 -4.92
N GLN A 130 12.47 -2.39 -5.31
CA GLN A 130 12.67 -3.45 -6.30
C GLN A 130 12.92 -4.82 -5.64
N GLY A 131 12.11 -5.19 -4.65
CA GLY A 131 12.21 -6.48 -3.96
C GLY A 131 13.52 -6.66 -3.18
N THR A 132 14.22 -5.60 -2.85
CA THR A 132 15.41 -5.61 -2.00
C THR A 132 15.02 -5.62 -0.53
N PRO A 133 15.84 -6.20 0.37
CA PRO A 133 15.57 -6.13 1.80
C PRO A 133 15.49 -4.68 2.29
N HIS A 134 14.44 -4.37 3.01
CA HIS A 134 14.15 -3.03 3.50
C HIS A 134 13.36 -3.09 4.81
N ASN A 135 13.34 -1.96 5.52
CA ASN A 135 12.56 -1.75 6.71
C ASN A 135 11.88 -0.37 6.65
N TRP A 136 10.62 -0.31 7.03
CA TRP A 136 9.85 0.93 7.10
C TRP A 136 9.62 1.34 8.55
N ARG A 137 10.02 2.58 8.91
CA ARG A 137 9.89 3.09 10.27
C ARG A 137 9.16 4.43 10.32
N ASN A 138 8.27 4.56 11.27
CA ASN A 138 7.69 5.86 11.61
C ASN A 138 8.29 6.38 12.91
N LEU A 139 9.29 7.25 12.79
CA LEU A 139 10.01 7.88 13.92
C LEU A 139 9.33 9.19 14.39
N HIS A 140 8.13 9.48 13.88
CA HIS A 140 7.39 10.71 14.19
C HIS A 140 6.25 10.44 15.17
N THR A 141 5.42 11.46 15.43
CA THR A 141 4.34 11.41 16.42
C THR A 141 2.95 11.18 15.82
N GLU A 142 2.85 11.21 14.48
CA GLU A 142 1.61 11.04 13.72
C GLU A 142 1.70 9.82 12.83
N ASP A 143 0.56 9.22 12.52
CA ASP A 143 0.47 8.11 11.56
C ASP A 143 1.01 8.55 10.18
N ALA A 144 1.82 7.69 9.56
CA ALA A 144 2.18 7.80 8.16
C ALA A 144 1.25 6.93 7.32
N VAL A 145 0.72 7.47 6.21
CA VAL A 145 -0.11 6.72 5.27
C VAL A 145 0.58 6.70 3.92
N ILE A 146 0.79 5.50 3.38
CA ILE A 146 1.33 5.30 2.03
C ILE A 146 0.30 4.59 1.14
N ALA A 147 0.25 4.95 -0.14
CA ALA A 147 -0.39 4.15 -1.17
C ALA A 147 0.69 3.41 -1.94
N VAL A 148 0.52 2.11 -2.18
CA VAL A 148 1.52 1.27 -2.85
C VAL A 148 0.87 0.30 -3.82
N VAL A 149 1.43 0.22 -5.02
CA VAL A 149 1.12 -0.82 -6.01
C VAL A 149 2.25 -1.83 -5.99
N MET A 150 1.93 -3.07 -5.71
CA MET A 150 2.84 -4.20 -5.68
C MET A 150 2.61 -5.05 -6.92
N MET A 151 3.65 -5.29 -7.70
CA MET A 151 3.61 -6.10 -8.92
C MET A 151 4.49 -7.33 -8.71
N GLY A 152 3.87 -8.51 -8.69
CA GLY A 152 4.56 -9.78 -8.48
C GLY A 152 5.41 -10.18 -9.69
N TRP A 153 6.59 -10.73 -9.43
CA TRP A 153 7.44 -11.35 -10.46
C TRP A 153 7.99 -12.70 -10.02
N ASP A 154 8.39 -13.53 -10.97
CA ASP A 154 9.20 -14.71 -10.73
C ASP A 154 10.68 -14.30 -10.65
N ARG A 155 11.33 -14.64 -9.55
CA ARG A 155 12.79 -14.58 -9.40
C ARG A 155 13.40 -15.95 -9.63
#